data_84373da548f94de079bf2f67565ae308
#
_entry.id   84373da548f94de079bf2f67565ae308
#
_cell.length_a   1.000
_cell.length_b   1.000
_cell.length_c   1.000
_cell.angle_alpha   90.00
_cell.angle_beta   90.00
_cell.angle_gamma   90.00
#
_symmetry.space_group_name_H-M   'P 1'
#
loop_
_entity.id
_entity.type
_entity.pdbx_description
1 polymer ?
#
loop_
_entity_poly.entity_id
_entity_poly.type
_entity_poly.pdbx_seq_one_letter_code
_entity_poly.pdbx_strand_id
1 'polypeptide(L)'
;MARKGSKSTGSLARNHALSCAVAGLIGGLLVTVALVQNLASSIEDPAAVSKGWQVGLGLSVLCAVLCGGAAWVVAGKLATRITDIQLAVSKLGRGGSEVRVRFGGNDEVTRLGSSVQYLATDLAALLSSQEDAGGAPASMDPMVKQLRDKTVPNAPPRVSGFEVDAALSAGSRGGLDYFDVVASPEDPSQAVAYVVAAEGHGAAAVYACRLARDELHRALLQGATPRRALAHTNKVMKKHLPAGACAVATLLQMHAAGCKLYQAGAHTPLLICQRGEVLELNAEGIALGLDDGPVFEKSLRPQEIETRPGTRLVFGNDALLRSSGLLDLLTQHSPRHTNMFMNMVLGTIEQDAGDDGLREDVVLITVKRETQE
;
A
#
# COMPACT_ATOMS: atom_id res chain seq x y z
N MET A 1 -23.09 -0.17 -9.94
CA MET A 1 -23.27 -0.69 -8.57
C MET A 1 -22.77 0.34 -7.54
N ALA A 2 -23.57 1.31 -7.19
CA ALA A 2 -23.17 2.38 -6.27
C ALA A 2 -24.24 2.53 -5.19
N ARG A 3 -24.10 1.80 -4.08
CA ARG A 3 -24.92 2.05 -2.86
C ARG A 3 -24.46 1.27 -1.61
N LYS A 4 -23.16 1.02 -1.41
CA LYS A 4 -22.66 0.41 -0.15
C LYS A 4 -21.83 1.33 0.76
N GLY A 5 -21.46 2.55 0.32
CA GLY A 5 -20.66 3.50 1.11
C GLY A 5 -21.45 4.30 2.16
N SER A 6 -22.78 4.39 2.05
CA SER A 6 -23.61 5.25 2.92
C SER A 6 -23.85 4.68 4.34
N LYS A 7 -23.57 3.41 4.60
CA LYS A 7 -23.85 2.79 5.92
C LYS A 7 -22.76 3.01 6.98
N SER A 8 -21.51 3.26 6.58
CA SER A 8 -20.41 3.40 7.56
C SER A 8 -20.31 4.78 8.20
N THR A 9 -20.60 5.86 7.44
CA THR A 9 -20.58 7.24 7.96
C THR A 9 -21.70 7.49 8.97
N GLY A 10 -22.88 6.92 8.74
CA GLY A 10 -24.00 6.97 9.70
C GLY A 10 -23.71 6.24 11.01
N SER A 11 -22.85 5.21 10.99
CA SER A 11 -22.49 4.46 12.20
C SER A 11 -21.52 5.24 13.10
N LEU A 12 -20.58 5.96 12.54
CA LEU A 12 -19.58 6.72 13.29
C LEU A 12 -20.21 7.93 14.00
N ALA A 13 -21.05 8.70 13.29
CA ALA A 13 -21.81 9.79 13.90
C ALA A 13 -22.75 9.31 15.00
N ARG A 14 -23.41 8.18 14.78
CA ARG A 14 -24.30 7.57 15.79
C ARG A 14 -23.53 7.12 17.02
N ASN A 15 -22.38 6.48 16.87
CA ASN A 15 -21.59 6.01 17.99
C ASN A 15 -21.02 7.17 18.82
N HIS A 16 -20.53 8.23 18.16
CA HIS A 16 -20.07 9.44 18.86
C HIS A 16 -21.22 10.15 19.59
N ALA A 17 -22.37 10.32 18.97
CA ALA A 17 -23.54 10.91 19.63
C ALA A 17 -23.97 10.10 20.86
N LEU A 18 -23.99 8.77 20.73
CA LEU A 18 -24.31 7.87 21.82
C LEU A 18 -23.31 7.98 22.99
N SER A 19 -22.00 8.01 22.68
CA SER A 19 -20.95 8.17 23.69
C SER A 19 -21.05 9.51 24.43
N CYS A 20 -21.32 10.60 23.73
CA CYS A 20 -21.50 11.92 24.32
C CYS A 20 -22.80 12.02 25.15
N ALA A 21 -23.89 11.38 24.70
CA ALA A 21 -25.11 11.30 25.44
C ALA A 21 -24.92 10.51 26.75
N VAL A 22 -24.25 9.38 26.72
CA VAL A 22 -23.91 8.57 27.90
C VAL A 22 -23.01 9.35 28.87
N ALA A 23 -21.99 10.02 28.39
CA ALA A 23 -21.12 10.88 29.21
C ALA A 23 -21.89 12.03 29.85
N GLY A 24 -22.79 12.69 29.10
CA GLY A 24 -23.67 13.73 29.62
C GLY A 24 -24.64 13.22 30.70
N LEU A 25 -25.16 12.01 30.54
CA LEU A 25 -26.04 11.38 31.50
C LEU A 25 -25.32 10.99 32.79
N ILE A 26 -24.13 10.43 32.70
CA ILE A 26 -23.28 10.08 33.85
C ILE A 26 -22.86 11.36 34.60
N GLY A 27 -22.40 12.37 33.92
CA GLY A 27 -22.02 13.65 34.50
C GLY A 27 -23.21 14.34 35.22
N GLY A 28 -24.36 14.37 34.57
CA GLY A 28 -25.59 14.91 35.14
C GLY A 28 -26.05 14.14 36.39
N LEU A 29 -25.99 12.80 36.39
CA LEU A 29 -26.30 11.95 37.52
C LEU A 29 -25.37 12.21 38.70
N LEU A 30 -24.04 12.32 38.47
CA LEU A 30 -23.07 12.60 39.52
C LEU A 30 -23.31 13.97 40.18
N VAL A 31 -23.62 15.00 39.39
CA VAL A 31 -24.00 16.32 39.91
C VAL A 31 -25.29 16.27 40.70
N THR A 32 -26.29 15.53 40.20
CA THR A 32 -27.57 15.35 40.91
C THR A 32 -27.36 14.66 42.25
N VAL A 33 -26.60 13.58 42.30
CA VAL A 33 -26.29 12.86 43.54
C VAL A 33 -25.62 13.79 44.56
N ALA A 34 -24.59 14.55 44.12
CA ALA A 34 -23.86 15.47 44.98
C ALA A 34 -24.76 16.59 45.52
N LEU A 35 -25.62 17.18 44.68
CA LEU A 35 -26.54 18.24 45.07
C LEU A 35 -27.61 17.73 46.03
N VAL A 36 -28.20 16.57 45.75
CA VAL A 36 -29.26 16.01 46.61
C VAL A 36 -28.71 15.53 47.96
N GLN A 37 -27.49 14.96 47.99
CA GLN A 37 -26.81 14.61 49.24
C GLN A 37 -26.51 15.86 50.09
N ASN A 38 -26.07 16.95 49.47
CA ASN A 38 -25.84 18.20 50.17
C ASN A 38 -27.13 18.84 50.69
N LEU A 39 -28.22 18.81 49.90
CA LEU A 39 -29.54 19.28 50.34
C LEU A 39 -30.14 18.39 51.44
N ALA A 40 -30.02 17.08 51.32
CA ALA A 40 -30.54 16.12 52.28
C ALA A 40 -29.89 16.25 53.68
N SER A 41 -28.64 16.73 53.74
CA SER A 41 -27.98 17.04 55.01
C SER A 41 -28.46 18.35 55.66
N SER A 42 -29.19 19.18 54.91
CA SER A 42 -29.64 20.52 55.36
C SER A 42 -31.14 20.68 55.51
N ILE A 43 -31.98 19.74 55.06
CA ILE A 43 -33.44 19.84 55.01
C ILE A 43 -34.06 18.54 55.61
N GLU A 44 -34.82 18.65 56.68
CA GLU A 44 -35.47 17.53 57.34
C GLU A 44 -36.78 17.03 56.66
N ASP A 45 -37.23 17.70 55.60
CA ASP A 45 -38.46 17.34 54.89
C ASP A 45 -38.20 16.33 53.77
N PRO A 46 -38.68 15.08 53.92
CA PRO A 46 -38.48 14.02 52.90
C PRO A 46 -39.18 14.32 51.57
N ALA A 47 -40.21 15.14 51.55
CA ALA A 47 -40.94 15.52 50.35
C ALA A 47 -40.08 16.48 49.46
N ALA A 48 -39.31 17.36 50.07
CA ALA A 48 -38.39 18.26 49.38
C ALA A 48 -37.22 17.51 48.73
N VAL A 49 -36.68 16.48 49.41
CA VAL A 49 -35.62 15.63 48.91
C VAL A 49 -36.08 14.82 47.69
N SER A 50 -37.32 14.26 47.74
CA SER A 50 -37.88 13.50 46.61
C SER A 50 -38.09 14.36 45.35
N LYS A 51 -38.54 15.61 45.52
CA LYS A 51 -38.63 16.59 44.42
C LYS A 51 -37.28 16.96 43.86
N GLY A 52 -36.24 17.08 44.70
CA GLY A 52 -34.85 17.31 44.27
C GLY A 52 -34.34 16.23 43.36
N TRP A 53 -34.62 14.95 43.68
CA TRP A 53 -34.28 13.81 42.83
C TRP A 53 -35.01 13.85 41.48
N GLN A 54 -36.30 14.16 41.44
CA GLN A 54 -37.05 14.24 40.18
C GLN A 54 -36.56 15.34 39.27
N VAL A 55 -36.29 16.53 39.81
CA VAL A 55 -35.74 17.65 39.04
C VAL A 55 -34.32 17.35 38.52
N GLY A 56 -33.46 16.78 39.37
CA GLY A 56 -32.10 16.43 39.02
C GLY A 56 -32.03 15.36 37.94
N LEU A 57 -32.86 14.33 38.03
CA LEU A 57 -32.99 13.30 36.99
C LEU A 57 -33.47 13.90 35.65
N GLY A 58 -34.48 14.75 35.70
CA GLY A 58 -34.98 15.46 34.51
C GLY A 58 -33.91 16.32 33.84
N LEU A 59 -33.12 17.04 34.63
CA LEU A 59 -32.02 17.88 34.13
C LEU A 59 -30.90 17.03 33.53
N SER A 60 -30.57 15.89 34.15
CA SER A 60 -29.55 14.94 33.63
C SER A 60 -29.94 14.37 32.27
N VAL A 61 -31.22 14.00 32.10
CA VAL A 61 -31.73 13.53 30.80
C VAL A 61 -31.68 14.64 29.75
N LEU A 62 -32.08 15.86 30.13
CA LEU A 62 -32.02 17.02 29.23
C LEU A 62 -30.57 17.29 28.76
N CYS A 63 -29.62 17.30 29.68
CA CYS A 63 -28.21 17.43 29.36
C CYS A 63 -27.71 16.32 28.39
N ALA A 64 -28.10 15.07 28.63
CA ALA A 64 -27.74 13.96 27.76
C ALA A 64 -28.29 14.14 26.34
N VAL A 65 -29.53 14.59 26.21
CA VAL A 65 -30.16 14.86 24.89
C VAL A 65 -29.47 16.03 24.18
N LEU A 66 -29.15 17.10 24.89
CA LEU A 66 -28.46 18.26 24.31
C LEU A 66 -27.03 17.92 23.86
N CYS A 67 -26.25 17.22 24.71
CA CYS A 67 -24.90 16.78 24.37
C CYS A 67 -24.91 15.80 23.22
N GLY A 68 -25.80 14.83 23.21
CA GLY A 68 -25.96 13.85 22.14
C GLY A 68 -26.37 14.50 20.81
N GLY A 69 -27.32 15.45 20.86
CA GLY A 69 -27.77 16.22 19.71
C GLY A 69 -26.66 17.09 19.13
N ALA A 70 -25.92 17.81 19.96
CA ALA A 70 -24.77 18.61 19.51
C ALA A 70 -23.67 17.74 18.89
N ALA A 71 -23.33 16.63 19.53
CA ALA A 71 -22.34 15.67 19.01
C ALA A 71 -22.79 15.06 17.68
N TRP A 72 -24.06 14.74 17.51
CA TRP A 72 -24.63 14.24 16.25
C TRP A 72 -24.44 15.22 15.11
N VAL A 73 -24.74 16.50 15.34
CA VAL A 73 -24.61 17.56 14.31
C VAL A 73 -23.14 17.75 13.92
N VAL A 74 -22.23 17.81 14.89
CA VAL A 74 -20.79 18.00 14.64
C VAL A 74 -20.20 16.78 13.92
N ALA A 75 -20.47 15.58 14.41
CA ALA A 75 -19.98 14.36 13.80
C ALA A 75 -20.56 14.13 12.40
N GLY A 76 -21.81 14.52 12.16
CA GLY A 76 -22.44 14.45 10.84
C GLY A 76 -21.75 15.38 9.81
N LYS A 77 -21.45 16.62 10.21
CA LYS A 77 -20.72 17.57 9.37
C LYS A 77 -19.28 17.11 9.07
N LEU A 78 -18.61 16.51 10.04
CA LEU A 78 -17.27 15.97 9.85
C LEU A 78 -17.27 14.75 8.92
N ALA A 79 -18.22 13.84 9.13
CA ALA A 79 -18.36 12.64 8.31
C ALA A 79 -18.63 12.94 6.83
N THR A 80 -19.48 13.93 6.52
CA THR A 80 -19.72 14.36 5.13
C THR A 80 -18.47 14.92 4.48
N ARG A 81 -17.68 15.75 5.18
CA ARG A 81 -16.43 16.31 4.65
C ARG A 81 -15.39 15.22 4.35
N ILE A 82 -15.25 14.24 5.23
CA ILE A 82 -14.35 13.10 5.00
C ILE A 82 -14.80 12.27 3.80
N THR A 83 -16.10 12.06 3.65
CA THR A 83 -16.65 11.32 2.50
C THR A 83 -16.40 12.07 1.18
N ASP A 84 -16.50 13.40 1.18
CA ASP A 84 -16.21 14.22 0.00
C ASP A 84 -14.74 14.11 -0.41
N ILE A 85 -13.81 14.07 0.56
CA ILE A 85 -12.39 13.84 0.31
C ILE A 85 -12.15 12.43 -0.25
N GLN A 86 -12.79 11.40 0.33
CA GLN A 86 -12.67 10.03 -0.18
C GLN A 86 -13.19 9.89 -1.61
N LEU A 87 -14.31 10.55 -1.94
CA LEU A 87 -14.82 10.57 -3.31
C LEU A 87 -13.88 11.31 -4.27
N ALA A 88 -13.27 12.40 -3.81
CA ALA A 88 -12.27 13.14 -4.56
C ALA A 88 -11.04 12.28 -4.90
N VAL A 89 -10.47 11.62 -3.89
CA VAL A 89 -9.34 10.70 -4.06
C VAL A 89 -9.71 9.51 -4.95
N SER A 90 -10.92 8.95 -4.79
CA SER A 90 -11.41 7.86 -5.64
C SER A 90 -11.59 8.27 -7.11
N LYS A 91 -11.97 9.52 -7.37
CA LYS A 91 -12.05 10.06 -8.73
C LYS A 91 -10.66 10.26 -9.34
N LEU A 92 -9.70 10.79 -8.57
CA LEU A 92 -8.30 10.91 -8.99
C LEU A 92 -7.72 9.55 -9.36
N GLY A 93 -7.92 8.53 -8.52
CA GLY A 93 -7.44 7.17 -8.76
C GLY A 93 -8.07 6.48 -10.00
N ARG A 94 -9.17 7.05 -10.55
CA ARG A 94 -9.80 6.59 -11.81
C ARG A 94 -9.42 7.45 -13.03
N GLY A 95 -8.41 8.31 -12.89
CA GLY A 95 -7.96 9.17 -14.00
C GLY A 95 -8.80 10.42 -14.24
N GLY A 96 -9.69 10.78 -13.32
CA GLY A 96 -10.48 12.02 -13.43
C GLY A 96 -9.66 13.22 -12.94
N SER A 97 -9.29 14.12 -13.84
CA SER A 97 -8.50 15.33 -13.53
C SER A 97 -9.31 16.50 -12.94
N GLU A 98 -10.62 16.54 -13.14
CA GLU A 98 -11.48 17.61 -12.62
C GLU A 98 -12.08 17.22 -11.26
N VAL A 99 -11.34 17.47 -10.18
CA VAL A 99 -11.83 17.33 -8.82
C VAL A 99 -11.88 18.71 -8.17
N ARG A 100 -13.08 19.24 -7.95
CA ARG A 100 -13.30 20.45 -7.18
C ARG A 100 -13.92 20.08 -5.84
N VAL A 101 -13.15 20.21 -4.78
CA VAL A 101 -13.67 20.03 -3.42
C VAL A 101 -13.81 21.40 -2.77
N ARG A 102 -15.03 21.75 -2.36
CA ARG A 102 -15.29 23.02 -1.67
C ARG A 102 -15.11 22.80 -0.17
N PHE A 103 -14.09 23.43 0.38
CA PHE A 103 -13.85 23.45 1.81
C PHE A 103 -14.18 24.81 2.41
N GLY A 104 -14.92 24.81 3.52
CA GLY A 104 -15.15 26.00 4.32
C GLY A 104 -14.68 25.72 5.74
N GLY A 105 -13.69 26.44 6.22
CA GLY A 105 -13.13 26.30 7.54
C GLY A 105 -11.61 26.43 7.57
N ASN A 106 -11.03 26.39 8.76
CA ASN A 106 -9.59 26.52 8.98
C ASN A 106 -9.05 25.36 9.83
N ASP A 107 -9.67 24.16 9.68
CA ASP A 107 -9.38 22.94 10.42
C ASP A 107 -8.46 21.98 9.63
N GLU A 108 -8.04 20.90 10.26
CA GLU A 108 -7.15 19.88 9.67
C GLU A 108 -7.79 19.19 8.46
N VAL A 109 -9.12 19.04 8.46
CA VAL A 109 -9.86 18.44 7.34
C VAL A 109 -9.83 19.35 6.12
N THR A 110 -9.91 20.66 6.33
CA THR A 110 -9.75 21.66 5.26
C THR A 110 -8.34 21.63 4.67
N ARG A 111 -7.30 21.51 5.52
CA ARG A 111 -5.91 21.38 5.05
C ARG A 111 -5.69 20.12 4.25
N LEU A 112 -6.22 18.98 4.71
CA LEU A 112 -6.16 17.71 3.97
C LEU A 112 -6.84 17.82 2.61
N GLY A 113 -8.03 18.44 2.58
CA GLY A 113 -8.74 18.67 1.34
C GLY A 113 -8.02 19.58 0.36
N SER A 114 -7.38 20.65 0.88
CA SER A 114 -6.53 21.53 0.07
C SER A 114 -5.33 20.77 -0.52
N SER A 115 -4.70 19.91 0.25
CA SER A 115 -3.58 19.08 -0.23
C SER A 115 -4.02 18.12 -1.35
N VAL A 116 -5.20 17.51 -1.21
CA VAL A 116 -5.78 16.67 -2.27
C VAL A 116 -6.11 17.49 -3.51
N GLN A 117 -6.58 18.72 -3.35
CA GLN A 117 -6.86 19.61 -4.47
C GLN A 117 -5.59 20.09 -5.19
N TYR A 118 -4.53 20.42 -4.46
CA TYR A 118 -3.21 20.70 -5.05
C TYR A 118 -2.71 19.52 -5.85
N LEU A 119 -2.76 18.31 -5.28
CA LEU A 119 -2.38 17.09 -5.98
C LEU A 119 -3.21 16.88 -7.25
N ALA A 120 -4.51 17.14 -7.21
CA ALA A 120 -5.39 17.05 -8.38
C ALA A 120 -5.01 18.06 -9.47
N THR A 121 -4.65 19.28 -9.07
CA THR A 121 -4.23 20.35 -10.00
C THR A 121 -2.89 20.02 -10.63
N ASP A 122 -1.94 19.54 -9.84
CA ASP A 122 -0.62 19.11 -10.33
C ASP A 122 -0.74 17.92 -11.28
N LEU A 123 -1.58 16.95 -10.94
CA LEU A 123 -1.86 15.81 -11.82
C LEU A 123 -2.54 16.25 -13.12
N ALA A 124 -3.49 17.18 -13.06
CA ALA A 124 -4.14 17.74 -14.25
C ALA A 124 -3.15 18.51 -15.13
N ALA A 125 -2.24 19.29 -14.53
CA ALA A 125 -1.17 19.99 -15.23
C ALA A 125 -0.18 19.03 -15.90
N LEU A 126 0.17 17.93 -15.23
CA LEU A 126 1.00 16.88 -15.81
C LEU A 126 0.31 16.16 -16.96
N LEU A 127 -0.97 15.83 -16.83
CA LEU A 127 -1.75 15.19 -17.90
C LEU A 127 -1.96 16.15 -19.09
N SER A 128 -2.25 17.44 -18.87
CA SER A 128 -2.40 18.42 -19.96
C SER A 128 -1.07 18.70 -20.64
N SER A 129 0.05 18.75 -19.92
CA SER A 129 1.38 18.87 -20.55
C SER A 129 1.77 17.63 -21.37
N GLN A 130 1.17 16.46 -21.07
CA GLN A 130 1.28 15.27 -21.90
C GLN A 130 0.36 15.30 -23.14
N GLU A 131 -0.82 15.92 -23.05
CA GLU A 131 -1.75 16.08 -24.17
C GLU A 131 -1.31 17.20 -25.14
N ASP A 132 -0.77 18.31 -24.63
CA ASP A 132 -0.22 19.41 -25.45
C ASP A 132 1.10 19.03 -26.17
N ALA A 133 1.82 18.01 -25.69
CA ALA A 133 2.92 17.36 -26.38
C ALA A 133 2.42 16.44 -27.51
N GLY A 134 1.28 16.74 -28.10
CA GLY A 134 0.56 15.98 -29.09
C GLY A 134 1.44 15.37 -30.17
N GLY A 135 1.54 14.07 -30.17
CA GLY A 135 2.13 13.30 -31.23
C GLY A 135 3.42 12.59 -30.81
N ALA A 136 3.38 11.33 -30.88
CA ALA A 136 4.32 10.27 -30.54
C ALA A 136 4.40 9.95 -29.04
N PRO A 137 4.33 8.65 -28.67
CA PRO A 137 4.58 8.24 -27.28
C PRO A 137 5.92 8.81 -26.87
N ALA A 138 5.98 9.52 -25.73
CA ALA A 138 7.22 10.09 -25.24
C ALA A 138 8.26 8.97 -25.19
N SER A 139 9.16 8.93 -26.17
CA SER A 139 10.19 7.92 -26.23
C SER A 139 11.02 8.04 -24.96
N MET A 140 11.27 6.93 -24.32
CA MET A 140 12.14 6.87 -23.13
C MET A 140 13.41 7.67 -23.41
N ASP A 141 13.78 8.54 -22.46
CA ASP A 141 15.06 9.26 -22.53
C ASP A 141 16.19 8.25 -22.87
N PRO A 142 16.98 8.48 -23.90
CA PRO A 142 18.06 7.58 -24.31
C PRO A 142 18.99 7.20 -23.17
N MET A 143 19.20 8.11 -22.19
CA MET A 143 19.99 7.85 -21.00
C MET A 143 19.31 6.84 -20.06
N VAL A 144 18.00 6.96 -19.87
CA VAL A 144 17.23 6.01 -19.05
C VAL A 144 17.24 4.63 -19.69
N LYS A 145 17.10 4.57 -21.01
CA LYS A 145 17.22 3.31 -21.77
C LYS A 145 18.60 2.67 -21.59
N GLN A 146 19.67 3.45 -21.73
CA GLN A 146 21.03 2.93 -21.51
C GLN A 146 21.27 2.45 -20.08
N LEU A 147 20.72 3.16 -19.08
CA LEU A 147 20.83 2.75 -17.68
C LEU A 147 20.08 1.43 -17.45
N ARG A 148 18.88 1.31 -18.00
CA ARG A 148 18.10 0.07 -17.94
C ARG A 148 18.88 -1.10 -18.57
N ASP A 149 19.31 -0.95 -19.82
CA ASP A 149 19.97 -2.01 -20.58
C ASP A 149 21.28 -2.49 -19.90
N LYS A 150 21.95 -1.59 -19.18
CA LYS A 150 23.13 -1.94 -18.36
C LYS A 150 22.81 -2.55 -17.01
N THR A 151 21.57 -2.44 -16.55
CA THR A 151 21.17 -2.84 -15.18
C THR A 151 20.33 -4.10 -15.18
N VAL A 152 19.75 -4.47 -16.32
CA VAL A 152 19.05 -5.75 -16.47
C VAL A 152 20.04 -6.88 -16.19
N PRO A 153 19.78 -7.73 -15.20
CA PRO A 153 20.68 -8.83 -14.90
C PRO A 153 20.74 -9.82 -16.06
N ASN A 154 21.90 -10.47 -16.19
CA ASN A 154 22.06 -11.59 -17.13
C ASN A 154 21.21 -12.79 -16.71
N ALA A 155 21.60 -14.00 -16.91
CA ALA A 155 20.88 -15.17 -16.42
C ALA A 155 20.91 -15.24 -14.87
N PRO A 156 19.78 -15.58 -14.21
CA PRO A 156 19.77 -15.79 -12.75
C PRO A 156 20.70 -16.94 -12.34
N PRO A 157 21.26 -16.91 -11.11
CA PRO A 157 22.09 -17.97 -10.58
C PRO A 157 21.29 -19.26 -10.44
N ARG A 158 21.98 -20.41 -10.51
CA ARG A 158 21.39 -21.71 -10.20
C ARG A 158 21.19 -21.82 -8.67
N VAL A 159 19.99 -22.14 -8.26
CA VAL A 159 19.62 -22.32 -6.84
C VAL A 159 19.17 -23.77 -6.64
N SER A 160 19.85 -24.50 -5.78
CA SER A 160 19.54 -25.92 -5.56
C SER A 160 18.09 -26.12 -5.10
N GLY A 161 17.37 -27.00 -5.79
CA GLY A 161 15.96 -27.31 -5.52
C GLY A 161 14.94 -26.31 -6.06
N PHE A 162 15.38 -25.32 -6.85
CA PHE A 162 14.51 -24.35 -7.49
C PHE A 162 14.89 -24.08 -8.95
N GLU A 163 13.90 -24.04 -9.81
CA GLU A 163 14.03 -23.43 -11.13
C GLU A 163 13.71 -21.93 -10.98
N VAL A 164 14.67 -21.07 -11.27
CA VAL A 164 14.51 -19.60 -11.14
C VAL A 164 14.73 -18.96 -12.48
N ASP A 165 13.87 -18.03 -12.85
CA ASP A 165 14.05 -17.17 -14.01
C ASP A 165 13.48 -15.77 -13.73
N ALA A 166 14.05 -14.77 -14.40
CA ALA A 166 13.67 -13.39 -14.28
C ALA A 166 13.91 -12.65 -15.60
N ALA A 167 12.91 -11.96 -16.09
CA ALA A 167 13.00 -11.24 -17.35
C ALA A 167 12.21 -9.91 -17.29
N LEU A 168 12.57 -9.04 -18.23
CA LEU A 168 11.93 -7.77 -18.46
C LEU A 168 11.52 -7.65 -19.92
N SER A 169 10.25 -7.40 -20.17
CA SER A 169 9.75 -6.94 -21.45
C SER A 169 9.69 -5.42 -21.47
N ALA A 170 10.42 -4.82 -22.41
CA ALA A 170 10.66 -3.38 -22.43
C ALA A 170 9.45 -2.59 -22.94
N GLY A 171 9.02 -1.62 -22.18
CA GLY A 171 8.00 -0.65 -22.58
C GLY A 171 8.57 0.65 -23.12
N SER A 172 7.73 1.43 -23.80
CA SER A 172 8.12 2.73 -24.36
C SER A 172 8.39 3.81 -23.28
N ARG A 173 7.81 3.67 -22.09
CA ARG A 173 7.94 4.58 -20.93
C ARG A 173 8.64 3.96 -19.73
N GLY A 174 9.22 2.76 -19.88
CA GLY A 174 9.84 2.01 -18.79
C GLY A 174 11.13 2.62 -18.25
N GLY A 175 11.73 1.94 -17.29
CA GLY A 175 13.05 2.24 -16.74
C GLY A 175 13.09 2.68 -15.28
N LEU A 176 11.98 2.52 -14.55
CA LEU A 176 11.89 2.86 -13.12
C LEU A 176 11.93 1.63 -12.21
N ASP A 177 11.80 0.43 -12.76
CA ASP A 177 11.75 -0.80 -12.00
C ASP A 177 13.03 -1.61 -12.20
N TYR A 178 13.58 -2.12 -11.12
CA TYR A 178 14.77 -2.96 -11.13
C TYR A 178 14.48 -4.29 -10.45
N PHE A 179 15.09 -5.33 -10.99
CA PHE A 179 15.00 -6.67 -10.42
C PHE A 179 16.36 -7.36 -10.49
N ASP A 180 16.57 -8.35 -9.64
CA ASP A 180 17.73 -9.22 -9.71
C ASP A 180 17.51 -10.50 -8.91
N VAL A 181 18.39 -11.49 -9.12
CA VAL A 181 18.47 -12.69 -8.31
C VAL A 181 19.92 -12.84 -7.84
N VAL A 182 20.13 -12.71 -6.54
CA VAL A 182 21.45 -12.73 -5.91
C VAL A 182 21.62 -14.01 -5.13
N ALA A 183 22.60 -14.84 -5.51
CA ALA A 183 22.99 -16.01 -4.73
C ALA A 183 23.67 -15.59 -3.42
N SER A 184 23.44 -16.34 -2.35
CA SER A 184 24.15 -16.13 -1.10
C SER A 184 25.64 -16.44 -1.30
N PRO A 185 26.57 -15.58 -0.88
CA PRO A 185 27.99 -15.86 -0.98
C PRO A 185 28.46 -16.98 -0.04
N GLU A 186 27.69 -17.23 1.03
CA GLU A 186 28.04 -18.23 2.07
C GLU A 186 27.39 -19.59 1.77
N ASP A 187 26.25 -19.62 1.10
CA ASP A 187 25.49 -20.84 0.83
C ASP A 187 24.86 -20.81 -0.58
N PRO A 188 25.43 -21.54 -1.55
CA PRO A 188 24.89 -21.59 -2.92
C PRO A 188 23.49 -22.20 -3.04
N SER A 189 22.98 -22.84 -1.99
CA SER A 189 21.59 -23.32 -1.95
C SER A 189 20.59 -22.23 -1.59
N GLN A 190 21.07 -21.04 -1.24
CA GLN A 190 20.26 -19.89 -0.90
C GLN A 190 20.44 -18.75 -1.91
N ALA A 191 19.35 -18.10 -2.24
CA ALA A 191 19.35 -16.91 -3.07
C ALA A 191 18.20 -15.97 -2.66
N VAL A 192 18.32 -14.71 -3.07
CA VAL A 192 17.27 -13.71 -2.90
C VAL A 192 16.91 -13.15 -4.28
N ALA A 193 15.69 -13.37 -4.70
CA ALA A 193 15.10 -12.69 -5.84
C ALA A 193 14.38 -11.44 -5.38
N TYR A 194 14.53 -10.30 -6.08
CA TYR A 194 13.89 -9.06 -5.65
C TYR A 194 13.44 -8.19 -6.82
N VAL A 195 12.41 -7.40 -6.56
CA VAL A 195 11.96 -6.27 -7.41
C VAL A 195 11.97 -5.02 -6.55
N VAL A 196 12.46 -3.93 -7.12
CA VAL A 196 12.42 -2.58 -6.55
C VAL A 196 11.74 -1.66 -7.55
N ALA A 197 10.72 -0.95 -7.11
CA ALA A 197 9.99 0.01 -7.92
C ALA A 197 9.96 1.37 -7.23
N ALA A 198 9.93 2.44 -8.03
CA ALA A 198 9.81 3.79 -7.50
C ALA A 198 8.34 4.17 -7.27
N GLU A 199 8.09 4.89 -6.19
CA GLU A 199 6.82 5.57 -6.00
C GLU A 199 6.94 7.00 -6.58
N GLY A 200 6.00 7.34 -7.48
CA GLY A 200 5.96 8.66 -8.12
C GLY A 200 6.64 8.71 -9.49
N HIS A 201 6.94 9.91 -9.95
CA HIS A 201 7.42 10.18 -11.30
C HIS A 201 8.62 11.14 -11.31
N GLY A 202 9.31 11.17 -12.46
CA GLY A 202 10.41 12.11 -12.70
C GLY A 202 11.76 11.68 -12.09
N ALA A 203 12.72 12.60 -12.13
CA ALA A 203 14.11 12.31 -11.76
C ALA A 203 14.31 11.83 -10.32
N ALA A 204 13.49 12.33 -9.38
CA ALA A 204 13.57 11.92 -7.98
C ALA A 204 13.17 10.44 -7.79
N ALA A 205 12.15 9.98 -8.49
CA ALA A 205 11.70 8.59 -8.47
C ALA A 205 12.76 7.66 -9.10
N VAL A 206 13.32 8.04 -10.26
CA VAL A 206 14.42 7.29 -10.90
C VAL A 206 15.62 7.16 -9.96
N TYR A 207 16.00 8.27 -9.31
CA TYR A 207 17.13 8.27 -8.39
C TYR A 207 16.84 7.42 -7.13
N ALA A 208 15.62 7.52 -6.58
CA ALA A 208 15.21 6.74 -5.42
C ALA A 208 15.27 5.24 -5.71
N CYS A 209 14.71 4.80 -6.85
CA CYS A 209 14.72 3.40 -7.26
C CYS A 209 16.16 2.90 -7.51
N ARG A 210 16.97 3.70 -8.19
CA ARG A 210 18.37 3.36 -8.44
C ARG A 210 19.18 3.23 -7.16
N LEU A 211 19.03 4.18 -6.22
CA LEU A 211 19.71 4.15 -4.93
C LEU A 211 19.28 2.92 -4.12
N ALA A 212 17.96 2.65 -4.08
CA ALA A 212 17.42 1.47 -3.40
C ALA A 212 18.02 0.18 -3.98
N ARG A 213 18.02 0.05 -5.29
CA ARG A 213 18.60 -1.11 -5.98
C ARG A 213 20.09 -1.29 -5.65
N ASP A 214 20.88 -0.24 -5.77
CA ASP A 214 22.33 -0.34 -5.62
C ASP A 214 22.73 -0.68 -4.18
N GLU A 215 22.06 -0.10 -3.18
CA GLU A 215 22.32 -0.40 -1.78
C GLU A 215 21.83 -1.80 -1.39
N LEU A 216 20.63 -2.19 -1.87
CA LEU A 216 20.08 -3.52 -1.62
C LEU A 216 20.96 -4.61 -2.23
N HIS A 217 21.32 -4.46 -3.51
CA HIS A 217 22.19 -5.40 -4.22
C HIS A 217 23.54 -5.55 -3.54
N ARG A 218 24.18 -4.44 -3.17
CA ARG A 218 25.46 -4.44 -2.45
C ARG A 218 25.37 -5.18 -1.13
N ALA A 219 24.34 -4.89 -0.34
CA ALA A 219 24.15 -5.53 0.96
C ALA A 219 23.94 -7.06 0.84
N LEU A 220 23.15 -7.49 -0.14
CA LEU A 220 22.91 -8.90 -0.42
C LEU A 220 24.20 -9.63 -0.89
N LEU A 221 24.98 -9.00 -1.78
CA LEU A 221 26.28 -9.55 -2.20
C LEU A 221 27.28 -9.68 -1.04
N GLN A 222 27.16 -8.85 -0.02
CA GLN A 222 27.97 -8.92 1.21
C GLN A 222 27.45 -9.94 2.22
N GLY A 223 26.45 -10.75 1.88
CA GLY A 223 25.87 -11.77 2.76
C GLY A 223 24.87 -11.24 3.80
N ALA A 224 24.39 -10.00 3.66
CA ALA A 224 23.36 -9.50 4.55
C ALA A 224 22.05 -10.28 4.36
N THR A 225 21.37 -10.60 5.47
CA THR A 225 20.00 -11.14 5.39
C THR A 225 19.05 -10.13 4.75
N PRO A 226 17.97 -10.56 4.07
CA PRO A 226 17.01 -9.63 3.43
C PRO A 226 16.51 -8.53 4.37
N ARG A 227 16.20 -8.87 5.62
CA ARG A 227 15.79 -7.90 6.63
C ARG A 227 16.85 -6.83 6.91
N ARG A 228 18.13 -7.26 7.06
CA ARG A 228 19.25 -6.33 7.30
C ARG A 228 19.53 -5.48 6.07
N ALA A 229 19.47 -6.07 4.88
CA ALA A 229 19.64 -5.37 3.62
C ALA A 229 18.57 -4.27 3.44
N LEU A 230 17.29 -4.57 3.66
CA LEU A 230 16.20 -3.59 3.62
C LEU A 230 16.37 -2.48 4.66
N ALA A 231 16.72 -2.84 5.91
CA ALA A 231 16.93 -1.85 6.97
C ALA A 231 18.12 -0.92 6.67
N HIS A 232 19.21 -1.44 6.12
CA HIS A 232 20.36 -0.65 5.68
C HIS A 232 19.98 0.28 4.54
N THR A 233 19.37 -0.25 3.47
CA THR A 233 18.92 0.51 2.32
C THR A 233 18.00 1.65 2.73
N ASN A 234 17.04 1.39 3.61
CA ASN A 234 16.13 2.39 4.12
C ASN A 234 16.85 3.56 4.81
N LYS A 235 17.83 3.28 5.66
CA LYS A 235 18.64 4.30 6.35
C LYS A 235 19.42 5.16 5.36
N VAL A 236 20.01 4.55 4.33
CA VAL A 236 20.75 5.27 3.29
C VAL A 236 19.79 6.15 2.48
N MET A 237 18.65 5.61 2.06
CA MET A 237 17.64 6.37 1.32
C MET A 237 17.12 7.55 2.12
N LYS A 238 16.74 7.35 3.38
CA LYS A 238 16.26 8.42 4.26
C LYS A 238 17.26 9.56 4.40
N LYS A 239 18.55 9.26 4.40
CA LYS A 239 19.63 10.24 4.50
C LYS A 239 19.85 11.02 3.21
N HIS A 240 19.67 10.40 2.05
CA HIS A 240 20.11 10.95 0.76
C HIS A 240 18.97 11.41 -0.15
N LEU A 241 17.74 11.01 0.12
CA LEU A 241 16.58 11.41 -0.66
C LEU A 241 15.89 12.65 -0.10
N PRO A 242 15.29 13.47 -0.95
CA PRO A 242 14.40 14.55 -0.51
C PRO A 242 13.18 13.96 0.21
N ALA A 243 12.57 14.76 1.09
CA ALA A 243 11.40 14.36 1.84
C ALA A 243 10.27 13.92 0.90
N GLY A 244 9.71 12.74 1.16
CA GLY A 244 8.62 12.16 0.37
C GLY A 244 9.06 11.27 -0.80
N ALA A 245 10.33 11.30 -1.21
CA ALA A 245 10.83 10.36 -2.20
C ALA A 245 11.05 8.99 -1.54
N CYS A 246 10.48 7.96 -2.13
CA CYS A 246 10.54 6.59 -1.59
C CYS A 246 10.58 5.55 -2.71
N ALA A 247 10.85 4.32 -2.33
CA ALA A 247 10.76 3.16 -3.20
C ALA A 247 10.10 2.00 -2.46
N VAL A 248 9.51 1.10 -3.20
CA VAL A 248 8.95 -0.15 -2.68
C VAL A 248 9.82 -1.32 -3.12
N ALA A 249 9.87 -2.36 -2.31
CA ALA A 249 10.67 -3.53 -2.60
C ALA A 249 9.98 -4.81 -2.15
N THR A 250 9.99 -5.81 -3.02
CA THR A 250 9.57 -7.19 -2.71
C THR A 250 10.78 -8.10 -2.85
N LEU A 251 11.08 -8.85 -1.81
CA LEU A 251 12.20 -9.80 -1.77
C LEU A 251 11.68 -11.20 -1.43
N LEU A 252 12.07 -12.17 -2.22
CA LEU A 252 11.81 -13.59 -1.99
C LEU A 252 13.14 -14.28 -1.70
N GLN A 253 13.34 -14.68 -0.44
CA GLN A 253 14.49 -15.52 -0.05
C GLN A 253 14.14 -16.98 -0.26
N MET A 254 14.96 -17.67 -1.02
CA MET A 254 14.90 -19.12 -1.25
C MET A 254 15.89 -19.83 -0.34
N HIS A 255 15.48 -20.92 0.26
CA HIS A 255 16.32 -21.82 1.07
C HIS A 255 15.79 -23.28 1.00
N ALA A 256 16.59 -24.23 1.42
CA ALA A 256 16.26 -25.66 1.28
C ALA A 256 14.87 -26.05 1.83
N ALA A 257 14.43 -25.42 2.92
CA ALA A 257 13.16 -25.73 3.57
C ALA A 257 11.94 -24.99 2.95
N GLY A 258 12.15 -24.00 2.08
CA GLY A 258 11.06 -23.21 1.48
C GLY A 258 11.46 -21.79 1.11
N CYS A 259 10.53 -20.88 1.13
CA CYS A 259 10.76 -19.48 0.80
C CYS A 259 10.27 -18.54 1.91
N LYS A 260 10.89 -17.35 1.99
CA LYS A 260 10.46 -16.27 2.89
C LYS A 260 10.26 -15.00 2.08
N LEU A 261 9.07 -14.41 2.21
CA LEU A 261 8.74 -13.13 1.59
C LEU A 261 9.01 -11.98 2.56
N TYR A 262 9.66 -10.94 2.06
CA TYR A 262 9.84 -9.66 2.73
C TYR A 262 9.33 -8.56 1.82
N GLN A 263 8.58 -7.61 2.37
CA GLN A 263 8.12 -6.44 1.61
C GLN A 263 8.40 -5.15 2.38
N ALA A 264 8.85 -4.14 1.67
CA ALA A 264 8.96 -2.77 2.13
C ALA A 264 8.06 -1.90 1.25
N GLY A 265 6.94 -1.44 1.83
CA GLY A 265 5.85 -0.78 1.12
C GLY A 265 4.78 -1.75 0.62
N ALA A 266 3.58 -1.22 0.43
CA ALA A 266 2.47 -1.94 -0.17
C ALA A 266 2.69 -2.02 -1.69
N HIS A 267 3.41 -3.04 -2.12
CA HIS A 267 3.70 -3.30 -3.51
C HIS A 267 2.85 -4.47 -4.03
N THR A 268 3.28 -5.06 -5.10
CA THR A 268 2.61 -6.16 -5.78
C THR A 268 2.54 -7.42 -4.91
N PRO A 269 1.43 -8.16 -4.93
CA PRO A 269 1.35 -9.44 -4.25
C PRO A 269 2.31 -10.47 -4.86
N LEU A 270 2.72 -11.42 -4.03
CA LEU A 270 3.30 -12.66 -4.51
C LEU A 270 2.17 -13.60 -4.94
N LEU A 271 2.23 -14.09 -6.17
CA LEU A 271 1.28 -15.03 -6.72
C LEU A 271 1.81 -16.46 -6.52
N ILE A 272 1.03 -17.30 -5.85
CA ILE A 272 1.39 -18.69 -5.56
C ILE A 272 0.53 -19.60 -6.44
N CYS A 273 1.17 -20.20 -7.44
CA CYS A 273 0.51 -21.13 -8.35
C CYS A 273 0.71 -22.57 -7.85
N GLN A 274 -0.36 -23.20 -7.41
CA GLN A 274 -0.32 -24.56 -6.89
C GLN A 274 -1.61 -25.31 -7.25
N ARG A 275 -1.50 -26.53 -7.75
CA ARG A 275 -2.63 -27.42 -8.07
C ARG A 275 -3.69 -26.82 -9.00
N GLY A 276 -3.28 -25.94 -9.92
CA GLY A 276 -4.20 -25.26 -10.85
C GLY A 276 -4.93 -24.07 -10.26
N GLU A 277 -4.57 -23.64 -9.07
CA GLU A 277 -5.09 -22.42 -8.42
C GLU A 277 -3.97 -21.39 -8.26
N VAL A 278 -4.35 -20.12 -8.29
CA VAL A 278 -3.45 -18.99 -8.02
C VAL A 278 -3.95 -18.28 -6.77
N LEU A 279 -3.08 -18.23 -5.75
CA LEU A 279 -3.34 -17.54 -4.50
C LEU A 279 -2.48 -16.26 -4.44
N GLU A 280 -3.07 -15.18 -3.97
CA GLU A 280 -2.37 -13.92 -3.76
C GLU A 280 -1.93 -13.79 -2.31
N LEU A 281 -0.63 -13.55 -2.10
CA LEU A 281 -0.06 -13.28 -0.80
C LEU A 281 0.46 -11.85 -0.74
N ASN A 282 -0.21 -11.03 0.07
CA ASN A 282 0.19 -9.66 0.36
C ASN A 282 0.92 -9.60 1.69
N ALA A 283 2.08 -8.95 1.72
CA ALA A 283 2.72 -8.56 2.96
C ALA A 283 2.52 -7.05 3.18
N GLU A 284 2.40 -6.66 4.42
CA GLU A 284 2.34 -5.26 4.83
C GLU A 284 3.75 -4.75 5.10
N GLY A 285 4.02 -3.50 4.75
CA GLY A 285 5.31 -2.87 5.02
C GLY A 285 5.26 -1.36 4.82
N ILE A 286 6.33 -0.68 5.26
CA ILE A 286 6.54 0.74 5.03
C ILE A 286 7.53 0.88 3.87
N ALA A 287 7.27 1.79 2.93
CA ALA A 287 8.17 2.04 1.81
C ALA A 287 9.55 2.54 2.28
N LEU A 288 10.58 2.16 1.52
CA LEU A 288 11.96 2.56 1.76
C LEU A 288 12.11 4.08 1.62
N GLY A 289 12.76 4.72 2.60
CA GLY A 289 13.00 6.15 2.61
C GLY A 289 11.95 6.99 3.34
N LEU A 290 10.80 6.41 3.72
CA LEU A 290 9.74 7.16 4.42
C LEU A 290 10.01 7.30 5.93
N ASP A 291 10.38 6.22 6.60
CA ASP A 291 10.61 6.20 8.06
C ASP A 291 11.84 5.38 8.38
N ASP A 292 12.77 5.90 9.17
CA ASP A 292 14.00 5.22 9.61
C ASP A 292 13.93 4.78 11.08
N GLY A 293 12.76 4.91 11.70
CA GLY A 293 12.52 4.56 13.08
C GLY A 293 12.25 3.07 13.33
N PRO A 294 11.99 2.71 14.59
CA PRO A 294 11.75 1.33 14.99
C PRO A 294 10.45 0.74 14.39
N VAL A 295 9.55 1.58 13.88
CA VAL A 295 8.31 1.15 13.22
C VAL A 295 8.64 0.47 11.89
N PHE A 296 9.55 1.05 11.10
CA PHE A 296 10.03 0.43 9.86
C PHE A 296 10.64 -0.95 10.12
N GLU A 297 11.56 -1.06 11.09
CA GLU A 297 12.21 -2.34 11.38
C GLU A 297 11.23 -3.42 11.88
N LYS A 298 10.16 -3.02 12.60
CA LYS A 298 9.10 -3.93 13.04
C LYS A 298 8.17 -4.36 11.89
N SER A 299 8.01 -3.54 10.87
CA SER A 299 7.21 -3.87 9.68
C SER A 299 7.88 -4.94 8.80
N LEU A 300 9.21 -5.06 8.85
CA LEU A 300 9.98 -6.06 8.08
C LEU A 300 9.86 -7.47 8.69
N ARG A 301 8.64 -7.99 8.76
CA ARG A 301 8.39 -9.37 9.21
C ARG A 301 8.38 -10.30 8.02
N PRO A 302 9.19 -11.38 8.02
CA PRO A 302 9.12 -12.39 6.98
C PRO A 302 7.78 -13.13 7.03
N GLN A 303 7.20 -13.37 5.87
CA GLN A 303 6.13 -14.35 5.71
C GLN A 303 6.76 -15.64 5.18
N GLU A 304 6.61 -16.71 5.93
CA GLU A 304 7.10 -18.02 5.52
C GLU A 304 6.13 -18.65 4.50
N ILE A 305 6.68 -19.19 3.42
CA ILE A 305 5.92 -19.81 2.34
C ILE A 305 6.36 -21.26 2.23
N GLU A 306 5.44 -22.14 2.55
CA GLU A 306 5.65 -23.57 2.31
C GLU A 306 5.60 -23.84 0.80
N THR A 307 6.73 -24.27 0.25
CA THR A 307 6.82 -24.64 -1.17
C THR A 307 6.89 -26.15 -1.32
N ARG A 308 5.83 -26.74 -1.83
CA ARG A 308 5.81 -28.16 -2.21
C ARG A 308 6.41 -28.36 -3.60
N PRO A 309 6.92 -29.55 -3.94
CA PRO A 309 7.34 -29.86 -5.29
C PRO A 309 6.30 -29.44 -6.33
N GLY A 310 6.72 -28.72 -7.37
CA GLY A 310 5.87 -28.18 -8.41
C GLY A 310 5.16 -26.85 -8.07
N THR A 311 5.21 -26.34 -6.84
CA THR A 311 4.72 -24.98 -6.50
C THR A 311 5.53 -23.96 -7.26
N ARG A 312 4.85 -23.02 -7.92
CA ARG A 312 5.45 -21.88 -8.61
C ARG A 312 5.07 -20.59 -7.91
N LEU A 313 6.06 -19.78 -7.63
CA LEU A 313 5.92 -18.43 -7.09
C LEU A 313 6.20 -17.44 -8.20
N VAL A 314 5.35 -16.43 -8.34
CA VAL A 314 5.45 -15.41 -9.39
C VAL A 314 5.25 -14.04 -8.77
N PHE A 315 6.12 -13.11 -9.09
CA PHE A 315 5.98 -11.71 -8.71
C PHE A 315 6.69 -10.81 -9.73
N GLY A 316 6.41 -9.53 -9.66
CA GLY A 316 6.97 -8.56 -10.58
C GLY A 316 6.54 -7.15 -10.20
N ASN A 317 6.39 -6.29 -11.18
CA ASN A 317 5.94 -4.92 -10.99
C ASN A 317 4.43 -4.77 -11.26
N ASP A 318 3.90 -3.57 -11.04
CA ASP A 318 2.49 -3.26 -11.25
C ASP A 318 2.02 -3.48 -12.69
N ALA A 319 2.89 -3.26 -13.69
CA ALA A 319 2.57 -3.48 -15.09
C ALA A 319 2.26 -4.96 -15.37
N LEU A 320 3.00 -5.89 -14.75
CA LEU A 320 2.69 -7.31 -14.82
C LEU A 320 1.28 -7.62 -14.29
N LEU A 321 0.94 -7.10 -13.10
CA LEU A 321 -0.34 -7.40 -12.46
C LEU A 321 -1.54 -6.78 -13.19
N ARG A 322 -1.33 -5.67 -13.88
CA ARG A 322 -2.36 -5.03 -14.71
C ARG A 322 -2.57 -5.71 -16.05
N SER A 323 -1.73 -6.69 -16.41
CA SER A 323 -1.86 -7.42 -17.66
C SER A 323 -3.17 -8.22 -17.70
N SER A 324 -3.89 -8.10 -18.78
CA SER A 324 -5.16 -8.77 -18.99
C SER A 324 -4.99 -10.29 -18.96
N GLY A 325 -5.88 -11.00 -18.27
CA GLY A 325 -5.86 -12.46 -18.24
C GLY A 325 -4.66 -13.10 -17.53
N LEU A 326 -3.86 -12.32 -16.76
CA LEU A 326 -2.68 -12.85 -16.08
C LEU A 326 -2.95 -14.11 -15.26
N LEU A 327 -4.01 -14.13 -14.45
CA LEU A 327 -4.32 -15.26 -13.57
C LEU A 327 -4.62 -16.53 -14.38
N ASP A 328 -5.31 -16.40 -15.52
CA ASP A 328 -5.59 -17.51 -16.43
C ASP A 328 -4.31 -18.04 -17.07
N LEU A 329 -3.42 -17.14 -17.52
CA LEU A 329 -2.10 -17.49 -18.05
C LEU A 329 -1.27 -18.26 -17.01
N LEU A 330 -1.23 -17.76 -15.78
CA LEU A 330 -0.51 -18.39 -14.68
C LEU A 330 -1.09 -19.80 -14.39
N THR A 331 -2.40 -19.91 -14.31
CA THR A 331 -3.09 -21.20 -14.08
C THR A 331 -2.74 -22.20 -15.17
N GLN A 332 -2.80 -21.78 -16.44
CA GLN A 332 -2.56 -22.64 -17.60
C GLN A 332 -1.09 -23.07 -17.73
N HIS A 333 -0.15 -22.17 -17.45
CA HIS A 333 1.26 -22.40 -17.75
C HIS A 333 2.13 -22.74 -16.53
N SER A 334 1.61 -22.64 -15.29
CA SER A 334 2.38 -22.91 -14.06
C SER A 334 3.06 -24.29 -14.01
N PRO A 335 2.53 -25.38 -14.60
CA PRO A 335 3.21 -26.69 -14.53
C PRO A 335 4.45 -26.79 -15.43
N ARG A 336 4.57 -25.92 -16.45
CA ARG A 336 5.64 -25.97 -17.45
C ARG A 336 7.02 -25.71 -16.85
N HIS A 337 8.09 -26.03 -17.58
CA HIS A 337 9.44 -25.59 -17.25
C HIS A 337 9.50 -24.06 -17.21
N THR A 338 10.37 -23.52 -16.35
CA THR A 338 10.43 -22.09 -16.04
C THR A 338 10.71 -21.25 -17.29
N ASN A 339 11.63 -21.63 -18.14
CA ASN A 339 11.91 -20.90 -19.40
C ASN A 339 10.69 -20.86 -20.33
N MET A 340 10.00 -21.99 -20.49
CA MET A 340 8.80 -22.05 -21.32
C MET A 340 7.65 -21.22 -20.72
N PHE A 341 7.52 -21.26 -19.41
CA PHE A 341 6.57 -20.44 -18.68
C PHE A 341 6.81 -18.94 -18.93
N MET A 342 8.07 -18.47 -18.76
CA MET A 342 8.45 -17.09 -19.00
C MET A 342 8.08 -16.64 -20.41
N ASN A 343 8.48 -17.40 -21.42
CA ASN A 343 8.22 -17.07 -22.82
C ASN A 343 6.71 -17.02 -23.13
N MET A 344 5.92 -17.94 -22.57
CA MET A 344 4.48 -17.97 -22.81
C MET A 344 3.78 -16.77 -22.15
N VAL A 345 4.13 -16.47 -20.89
CA VAL A 345 3.48 -15.36 -20.16
C VAL A 345 3.86 -14.02 -20.78
N LEU A 346 5.17 -13.73 -20.92
CA LEU A 346 5.62 -12.46 -21.47
C LEU A 346 5.23 -12.30 -22.94
N GLY A 347 5.36 -13.37 -23.76
CA GLY A 347 4.99 -13.33 -25.17
C GLY A 347 3.49 -13.06 -25.36
N THR A 348 2.61 -13.59 -24.51
CA THR A 348 1.18 -13.28 -24.57
C THR A 348 0.92 -11.83 -24.16
N ILE A 349 1.57 -11.33 -23.10
CA ILE A 349 1.44 -9.93 -22.66
C ILE A 349 1.91 -8.97 -23.77
N GLU A 350 3.02 -9.27 -24.44
CA GLU A 350 3.52 -8.49 -25.59
C GLU A 350 2.55 -8.54 -26.77
N GLN A 351 2.00 -9.69 -27.07
CA GLN A 351 1.03 -9.87 -28.14
C GLN A 351 -0.28 -9.11 -27.87
N ASP A 352 -0.76 -9.11 -26.63
CA ASP A 352 -1.97 -8.39 -26.23
C ASP A 352 -1.76 -6.87 -26.28
N ALA A 353 -0.53 -6.39 -26.17
CA ALA A 353 -0.20 -4.97 -26.33
C ALA A 353 -0.34 -4.48 -27.78
N GLY A 354 -0.38 -5.41 -28.76
CA GLY A 354 -0.58 -5.12 -30.18
C GLY A 354 0.53 -4.29 -30.82
N ASP A 355 0.20 -3.59 -31.90
CA ASP A 355 1.16 -2.79 -32.68
C ASP A 355 1.72 -1.58 -31.90
N ASP A 356 1.00 -1.09 -30.90
CA ASP A 356 1.45 0.00 -30.04
C ASP A 356 2.58 -0.42 -29.08
N GLY A 357 2.76 -1.70 -28.87
CA GLY A 357 3.71 -2.29 -27.93
C GLY A 357 3.39 -1.98 -26.45
N LEU A 358 4.24 -2.43 -25.57
CA LEU A 358 4.13 -2.17 -24.14
C LEU A 358 4.39 -0.69 -23.80
N ARG A 359 3.55 -0.09 -23.00
CA ARG A 359 3.74 1.30 -22.51
C ARG A 359 4.74 1.38 -21.36
N GLU A 360 4.72 0.42 -20.47
CA GLU A 360 5.57 0.32 -19.29
C GLU A 360 6.40 -0.96 -19.34
N ASP A 361 7.55 -0.97 -18.69
CA ASP A 361 8.35 -2.18 -18.55
C ASP A 361 7.56 -3.23 -17.76
N VAL A 362 7.52 -4.46 -18.22
CA VAL A 362 6.92 -5.58 -17.51
C VAL A 362 8.04 -6.45 -16.94
N VAL A 363 8.14 -6.50 -15.62
CA VAL A 363 9.09 -7.33 -14.89
C VAL A 363 8.38 -8.60 -14.42
N LEU A 364 8.92 -9.75 -14.74
CA LEU A 364 8.42 -11.06 -14.32
C LEU A 364 9.56 -11.85 -13.67
N ILE A 365 9.40 -12.21 -12.42
CA ILE A 365 10.26 -13.17 -11.72
C ILE A 365 9.43 -14.40 -11.41
N THR A 366 9.99 -15.56 -11.67
CA THR A 366 9.36 -16.85 -11.33
C THR A 366 10.34 -17.77 -10.63
N VAL A 367 9.84 -18.43 -9.59
CA VAL A 367 10.57 -19.43 -8.80
C VAL A 367 9.69 -20.66 -8.70
N LYS A 368 10.14 -21.79 -9.22
CA LYS A 368 9.43 -23.06 -9.15
C LYS A 368 10.21 -24.06 -8.29
N ARG A 369 9.53 -24.68 -7.33
CA ARG A 369 10.13 -25.77 -6.56
C ARG A 369 10.29 -26.98 -7.46
N GLU A 370 11.53 -27.49 -7.58
CA GLU A 370 11.80 -28.69 -8.36
C GLU A 370 11.04 -29.90 -7.82
N THR A 371 10.59 -30.74 -8.73
CA THR A 371 10.04 -32.06 -8.42
C THR A 371 11.24 -32.98 -8.26
N GLN A 372 11.45 -33.57 -7.10
CA GLN A 372 12.42 -34.67 -6.95
C GLN A 372 11.92 -35.80 -7.85
N GLU A 373 12.67 -36.12 -8.90
CA GLU A 373 12.48 -37.31 -9.70
C GLU A 373 12.81 -38.58 -8.88
#